data_4aef3489f1dc9f05b90c4f012d8caa84
#
_entry.id   4aef3489f1dc9f05b90c4f012d8caa84
#
_cell.length_a   1.000
_cell.length_b   1.000
_cell.length_c   1.000
_cell.angle_alpha   90.00
_cell.angle_beta   90.00
_cell.angle_gamma   90.00
#
_symmetry.space_group_name_H-M   'P 1'
#
loop_
_entity.id
_entity.type
_entity.pdbx_description
1 polymer ?
#
loop_
_entity_poly.entity_id
_entity_poly.type
_entity_poly.pdbx_seq_one_letter_code
_entity_poly.pdbx_strand_id
1 'polypeptide(L)'
;MLRGRWSPAVRRCAAPVGLFLFALAVRALPWRTVFDGDRVLLFGNDAYYHLRRIRYTIDRFPALLEFDSYVNFPHGGQPIWPPLFDGLLAVVLRALVGDDPLSVERAAVWVPPLLGALTVVALFAIATRLFDRSIGVTAGILLSLLSAHFWYSQIGFVDHHAAVALTSTLLLASALALVRPADAGAAPAPRRWAEAAATGASMALCLLVWPGSLLHVGLIGVGLSVHLLAQPTRDAATRFALRLAVAMGVAAAGVAPFALGKEWATWGAFSPLVLSGFQPWSFASALGLSLGCAALWRWTGAGKYRYFSTWLTISLELCAAGV
;
A
#
# COMPACT_ATOMS: atom_id res chain seq x y z
N MET A 1 -1.67 -42.08 15.03
CA MET A 1 -0.23 -42.02 14.79
C MET A 1 0.09 -41.75 13.31
N LEU A 2 -0.01 -40.49 12.83
CA LEU A 2 0.36 -40.08 11.46
C LEU A 2 1.29 -38.86 11.47
N ARG A 3 2.25 -38.83 12.42
CA ARG A 3 3.21 -37.72 12.61
C ARG A 3 4.49 -37.86 11.78
N GLY A 4 4.45 -38.35 10.56
CA GLY A 4 5.71 -38.77 9.96
C GLY A 4 6.01 -38.55 8.48
N ARG A 5 5.26 -37.72 7.70
CA ARG A 5 5.50 -37.75 6.24
C ARG A 5 5.69 -36.42 5.50
N TRP A 6 5.61 -35.29 6.13
CA TRP A 6 5.81 -34.03 5.40
C TRP A 6 7.16 -33.40 5.75
N SER A 7 7.91 -32.97 4.72
CA SER A 7 9.16 -32.25 4.94
C SER A 7 8.91 -30.94 5.74
N PRO A 8 9.90 -30.43 6.47
CA PRO A 8 9.77 -29.17 7.21
C PRO A 8 9.31 -27.99 6.31
N ALA A 9 9.75 -27.97 5.05
CA ALA A 9 9.34 -26.97 4.07
C ALA A 9 7.83 -27.06 3.76
N VAL A 10 7.30 -28.27 3.50
CA VAL A 10 5.88 -28.48 3.25
C VAL A 10 5.02 -28.06 4.46
N ARG A 11 5.46 -28.38 5.67
CA ARG A 11 4.74 -27.94 6.88
C ARG A 11 4.75 -26.41 7.05
N ARG A 12 5.80 -25.72 6.64
CA ARG A 12 5.86 -24.25 6.69
C ARG A 12 4.90 -23.62 5.69
N CYS A 13 4.78 -24.14 4.49
CA CYS A 13 3.94 -23.59 3.42
C CYS A 13 2.46 -24.00 3.52
N ALA A 14 2.12 -25.09 4.22
CA ALA A 14 0.74 -25.61 4.25
C ALA A 14 -0.29 -24.60 4.78
N ALA A 15 0.01 -23.85 5.86
CA ALA A 15 -0.96 -22.89 6.40
C ALA A 15 -1.19 -21.68 5.51
N PRO A 16 -0.15 -20.96 5.01
CA PRO A 16 -0.39 -19.82 4.13
C PRO A 16 -1.07 -20.24 2.82
N VAL A 17 -0.71 -21.39 2.24
CA VAL A 17 -1.39 -21.91 1.04
C VAL A 17 -2.84 -22.29 1.34
N GLY A 18 -3.11 -22.99 2.45
CA GLY A 18 -4.47 -23.35 2.85
C GLY A 18 -5.33 -22.10 3.11
N LEU A 19 -4.79 -21.08 3.77
CA LEU A 19 -5.47 -19.81 4.00
C LEU A 19 -5.73 -19.05 2.70
N PHE A 20 -4.76 -19.03 1.79
CA PHE A 20 -4.93 -18.42 0.47
C PHE A 20 -6.08 -19.07 -0.30
N LEU A 21 -6.07 -20.40 -0.41
CA LEU A 21 -7.11 -21.16 -1.12
C LEU A 21 -8.48 -21.02 -0.45
N PHE A 22 -8.54 -21.07 0.89
CA PHE A 22 -9.77 -20.84 1.64
C PHE A 22 -10.33 -19.44 1.39
N ALA A 23 -9.48 -18.40 1.53
CA ALA A 23 -9.87 -17.01 1.29
C ALA A 23 -10.34 -16.80 -0.16
N LEU A 24 -9.64 -17.38 -1.14
CA LEU A 24 -10.02 -17.32 -2.55
C LEU A 24 -11.37 -18.01 -2.80
N ALA A 25 -11.58 -19.20 -2.25
CA ALA A 25 -12.82 -19.93 -2.39
C ALA A 25 -14.01 -19.15 -1.81
N VAL A 26 -13.86 -18.57 -0.61
CA VAL A 26 -14.90 -17.72 0.01
C VAL A 26 -15.27 -16.56 -0.89
N ARG A 27 -14.29 -15.87 -1.48
CA ARG A 27 -14.50 -14.71 -2.34
C ARG A 27 -15.06 -15.04 -3.73
N ALA A 28 -14.89 -16.29 -4.14
CA ALA A 28 -15.43 -16.79 -5.40
C ALA A 28 -16.90 -17.26 -5.28
N LEU A 29 -17.47 -17.39 -4.07
CA LEU A 29 -18.85 -17.90 -3.87
C LEU A 29 -19.91 -17.21 -4.76
N PRO A 30 -19.87 -15.86 -4.96
CA PRO A 30 -20.86 -15.17 -5.81
C PRO A 30 -20.63 -15.34 -7.32
N TRP A 31 -19.77 -16.24 -7.79
CA TRP A 31 -19.41 -16.35 -9.21
C TRP A 31 -20.59 -16.46 -10.18
N ARG A 32 -21.69 -17.11 -9.75
CA ARG A 32 -22.89 -17.30 -10.56
C ARG A 32 -23.67 -16.00 -10.78
N THR A 33 -23.51 -15.01 -9.92
CA THR A 33 -24.14 -13.69 -10.07
C THR A 33 -23.28 -12.75 -10.93
N VAL A 34 -22.02 -13.10 -11.14
CA VAL A 34 -21.08 -12.34 -11.97
C VAL A 34 -21.12 -12.80 -13.42
N PHE A 35 -21.25 -14.09 -13.67
CA PHE A 35 -21.28 -14.65 -15.03
C PHE A 35 -22.71 -15.03 -15.41
N ASP A 36 -23.28 -14.26 -16.37
CA ASP A 36 -24.60 -14.50 -16.94
C ASP A 36 -24.47 -14.71 -18.45
N GLY A 37 -24.29 -15.94 -18.88
CA GLY A 37 -24.00 -16.31 -20.26
C GLY A 37 -22.69 -15.66 -20.75
N ASP A 38 -22.82 -14.81 -21.77
CA ASP A 38 -21.69 -14.04 -22.31
C ASP A 38 -21.48 -12.68 -21.63
N ARG A 39 -22.27 -12.37 -20.60
CA ARG A 39 -22.16 -11.11 -19.89
C ARG A 39 -21.37 -11.29 -18.60
N VAL A 40 -20.62 -10.24 -18.26
CA VAL A 40 -19.96 -10.11 -16.95
C VAL A 40 -20.63 -8.98 -16.20
N LEU A 41 -21.21 -9.29 -15.04
CA LEU A 41 -21.89 -8.32 -14.18
C LEU A 41 -20.94 -7.96 -13.02
N LEU A 42 -20.70 -6.65 -12.84
CA LEU A 42 -19.84 -6.14 -11.78
C LEU A 42 -20.67 -5.67 -10.59
N PHE A 43 -20.06 -5.68 -9.41
CA PHE A 43 -20.62 -5.12 -8.19
C PHE A 43 -20.09 -3.70 -7.96
N GLY A 44 -21.00 -2.76 -7.77
CA GLY A 44 -20.67 -1.37 -7.49
C GLY A 44 -20.37 -0.54 -8.74
N ASN A 45 -20.70 0.74 -8.68
CA ASN A 45 -20.55 1.67 -9.81
C ASN A 45 -19.08 1.89 -10.18
N ASP A 46 -18.20 1.99 -9.16
CA ASP A 46 -16.78 2.25 -9.36
C ASP A 46 -16.09 1.10 -10.08
N ALA A 47 -16.55 -0.15 -9.89
CA ALA A 47 -16.04 -1.31 -10.60
C ALA A 47 -16.18 -1.19 -12.14
N TYR A 48 -17.32 -0.68 -12.62
CA TYR A 48 -17.52 -0.41 -14.04
C TYR A 48 -16.60 0.71 -14.53
N TYR A 49 -16.38 1.72 -13.70
CA TYR A 49 -15.51 2.83 -14.06
C TYR A 49 -14.04 2.43 -14.10
N HIS A 50 -13.57 1.65 -13.14
CA HIS A 50 -12.22 1.08 -13.17
C HIS A 50 -12.01 0.18 -14.40
N LEU A 51 -12.98 -0.69 -14.71
CA LEU A 51 -12.92 -1.51 -15.91
C LEU A 51 -12.87 -0.66 -17.19
N ARG A 52 -13.64 0.44 -17.27
CA ARG A 52 -13.58 1.40 -18.37
C ARG A 52 -12.18 1.99 -18.53
N ARG A 53 -11.51 2.39 -17.44
CA ARG A 53 -10.15 2.93 -17.46
C ARG A 53 -9.12 1.89 -17.88
N ILE A 54 -9.27 0.65 -17.40
CA ILE A 54 -8.44 -0.49 -17.81
C ILE A 54 -8.56 -0.72 -19.31
N ARG A 55 -9.78 -0.82 -19.86
CA ARG A 55 -10.02 -1.01 -21.29
C ARG A 55 -9.47 0.14 -22.12
N TYR A 56 -9.71 1.38 -21.72
CA TYR A 56 -9.14 2.54 -22.40
C TYR A 56 -7.62 2.44 -22.52
N THR A 57 -6.94 2.05 -21.43
CA THR A 57 -5.48 1.90 -21.41
C THR A 57 -5.03 0.71 -22.29
N ILE A 58 -5.78 -0.40 -22.33
CA ILE A 58 -5.48 -1.53 -23.23
C ILE A 58 -5.58 -1.10 -24.70
N ASP A 59 -6.66 -0.42 -25.06
CA ASP A 59 -6.95 0.01 -26.44
C ASP A 59 -5.97 1.08 -26.93
N ARG A 60 -5.47 1.92 -26.04
CA ARG A 60 -4.60 3.07 -26.35
C ARG A 60 -3.23 2.99 -25.70
N PHE A 61 -2.79 1.77 -25.40
CA PHE A 61 -1.53 1.54 -24.68
C PHE A 61 -0.35 2.34 -25.23
N PRO A 62 0.44 3.00 -24.36
CA PRO A 62 0.41 3.03 -22.90
C PRO A 62 -0.38 4.21 -22.28
N ALA A 63 -1.27 4.87 -23.02
CA ALA A 63 -1.98 6.07 -22.58
C ALA A 63 -2.94 5.74 -21.42
N LEU A 64 -2.96 6.61 -20.43
CA LEU A 64 -3.91 6.57 -19.30
C LEU A 64 -5.07 7.53 -19.56
N LEU A 65 -6.25 7.25 -19.00
CA LEU A 65 -7.40 8.14 -19.10
C LEU A 65 -7.23 9.30 -18.08
N GLU A 66 -6.74 10.44 -18.55
CA GLU A 66 -6.49 11.62 -17.71
C GLU A 66 -7.67 12.62 -17.69
N PHE A 67 -8.51 12.59 -18.71
CA PHE A 67 -9.74 13.35 -18.78
C PHE A 67 -10.85 12.47 -19.37
N ASP A 68 -12.01 12.42 -18.72
CA ASP A 68 -13.16 11.66 -19.18
C ASP A 68 -14.38 12.56 -19.34
N SER A 69 -14.92 12.62 -20.55
CA SER A 69 -16.14 13.39 -20.88
C SER A 69 -17.41 12.85 -20.21
N TYR A 70 -17.38 11.63 -19.69
CA TYR A 70 -18.54 11.04 -18.99
C TYR A 70 -18.55 11.36 -17.49
N VAL A 71 -17.41 11.73 -16.90
CA VAL A 71 -17.35 12.23 -15.51
C VAL A 71 -17.89 13.66 -15.51
N ASN A 72 -18.81 13.97 -14.58
CA ASN A 72 -19.42 15.31 -14.47
C ASN A 72 -20.04 15.81 -15.79
N PHE A 73 -20.77 14.92 -16.49
CA PHE A 73 -21.41 15.25 -17.76
C PHE A 73 -22.32 16.48 -17.65
N PRO A 74 -22.35 17.42 -18.64
CA PRO A 74 -21.67 17.37 -19.94
C PRO A 74 -20.25 17.96 -19.98
N HIS A 75 -19.73 18.45 -18.87
CA HIS A 75 -18.47 19.22 -18.84
C HIS A 75 -17.22 18.33 -18.89
N GLY A 76 -17.34 17.06 -18.53
CA GLY A 76 -16.21 16.19 -18.35
C GLY A 76 -15.46 16.43 -17.03
N GLY A 77 -14.43 15.63 -16.74
CA GLY A 77 -13.62 15.79 -15.54
C GLY A 77 -12.36 14.94 -15.53
N GLN A 78 -11.47 15.29 -14.64
CA GLN A 78 -10.26 14.52 -14.35
C GLN A 78 -10.60 13.36 -13.39
N PRO A 79 -10.28 12.10 -13.72
CA PRO A 79 -10.48 10.97 -12.80
C PRO A 79 -9.58 11.11 -11.59
N ILE A 80 -10.18 11.08 -10.39
CA ILE A 80 -9.45 11.29 -9.11
C ILE A 80 -8.58 10.10 -8.71
N TRP A 81 -8.84 8.92 -9.26
CA TRP A 81 -8.09 7.71 -8.95
C TRP A 81 -6.68 7.76 -9.55
N PRO A 82 -5.64 7.44 -8.76
CA PRO A 82 -4.28 7.36 -9.27
C PRO A 82 -4.14 6.28 -10.35
N PRO A 83 -3.07 6.33 -11.15
CA PRO A 83 -2.93 5.48 -12.32
C PRO A 83 -2.52 4.04 -12.03
N LEU A 84 -1.97 3.76 -10.82
CA LEU A 84 -1.28 2.49 -10.59
C LEU A 84 -2.22 1.28 -10.68
N PHE A 85 -3.39 1.33 -10.05
CA PHE A 85 -4.31 0.19 -10.04
C PHE A 85 -4.76 -0.16 -11.45
N ASP A 86 -5.36 0.77 -12.17
CA ASP A 86 -5.90 0.52 -13.51
C ASP A 86 -4.81 0.31 -14.55
N GLY A 87 -3.74 1.11 -14.49
CA GLY A 87 -2.62 0.99 -15.43
C GLY A 87 -1.88 -0.34 -15.28
N LEU A 88 -1.61 -0.78 -14.04
CA LEU A 88 -0.99 -2.09 -13.80
C LEU A 88 -1.88 -3.24 -14.27
N LEU A 89 -3.18 -3.16 -13.98
CA LEU A 89 -4.13 -4.18 -14.43
C LEU A 89 -4.25 -4.20 -15.95
N ALA A 90 -4.25 -3.06 -16.62
CA ALA A 90 -4.24 -3.00 -18.08
C ALA A 90 -3.02 -3.72 -18.67
N VAL A 91 -1.81 -3.49 -18.12
CA VAL A 91 -0.59 -4.18 -18.55
C VAL A 91 -0.70 -5.70 -18.34
N VAL A 92 -1.10 -6.11 -17.14
CA VAL A 92 -1.18 -7.53 -16.75
C VAL A 92 -2.25 -8.26 -17.58
N LEU A 93 -3.45 -7.70 -17.68
CA LEU A 93 -4.56 -8.32 -18.40
C LEU A 93 -4.27 -8.40 -19.90
N ARG A 94 -3.75 -7.32 -20.51
CA ARG A 94 -3.32 -7.36 -21.90
C ARG A 94 -2.29 -8.46 -22.18
N ALA A 95 -1.33 -8.63 -21.28
CA ALA A 95 -0.30 -9.66 -21.41
C ALA A 95 -0.85 -11.11 -21.25
N LEU A 96 -1.87 -11.29 -20.40
CA LEU A 96 -2.44 -12.61 -20.09
C LEU A 96 -3.52 -13.06 -21.07
N VAL A 97 -4.41 -12.15 -21.47
CA VAL A 97 -5.64 -12.48 -22.23
C VAL A 97 -5.82 -11.67 -23.51
N GLY A 98 -4.89 -10.77 -23.84
CA GLY A 98 -4.96 -9.91 -25.02
C GLY A 98 -5.86 -8.69 -24.82
N ASP A 99 -6.47 -8.23 -25.91
CA ASP A 99 -7.29 -7.02 -26.00
C ASP A 99 -8.78 -7.29 -26.22
N ASP A 100 -9.20 -8.56 -26.37
CA ASP A 100 -10.60 -8.91 -26.49
C ASP A 100 -11.40 -8.47 -25.25
N PRO A 101 -12.43 -7.60 -25.43
CA PRO A 101 -13.14 -7.00 -24.30
C PRO A 101 -13.72 -8.00 -23.32
N LEU A 102 -14.32 -9.10 -23.81
CA LEU A 102 -14.95 -10.10 -22.95
C LEU A 102 -13.91 -10.92 -22.16
N SER A 103 -12.80 -11.24 -22.78
CA SER A 103 -11.67 -11.93 -22.12
C SER A 103 -11.06 -11.07 -21.02
N VAL A 104 -10.91 -9.76 -21.28
CA VAL A 104 -10.44 -8.78 -20.28
C VAL A 104 -11.41 -8.70 -19.10
N GLU A 105 -12.72 -8.59 -19.35
CA GLU A 105 -13.74 -8.55 -18.29
C GLU A 105 -13.74 -9.83 -17.47
N ARG A 106 -13.74 -11.01 -18.10
CA ARG A 106 -13.70 -12.31 -17.44
C ARG A 106 -12.45 -12.51 -16.58
N ALA A 107 -11.32 -11.96 -16.97
CA ALA A 107 -10.09 -12.03 -16.19
C ALA A 107 -10.07 -10.98 -15.06
N ALA A 108 -10.53 -9.76 -15.33
CA ALA A 108 -10.52 -8.65 -14.37
C ALA A 108 -11.30 -8.97 -13.09
N VAL A 109 -12.44 -9.67 -13.20
CA VAL A 109 -13.29 -10.00 -12.03
C VAL A 109 -12.61 -10.88 -10.99
N TRP A 110 -11.53 -11.57 -11.34
CA TRP A 110 -10.74 -12.41 -10.44
C TRP A 110 -9.67 -11.64 -9.67
N VAL A 111 -9.36 -10.42 -10.06
CA VAL A 111 -8.32 -9.61 -9.41
C VAL A 111 -8.63 -9.31 -7.95
N PRO A 112 -9.83 -8.82 -7.57
CA PRO A 112 -10.17 -8.58 -6.17
C PRO A 112 -10.07 -9.84 -5.28
N PRO A 113 -10.58 -11.03 -5.68
CA PRO A 113 -10.37 -12.28 -4.95
C PRO A 113 -8.91 -12.61 -4.68
N LEU A 114 -8.05 -12.45 -5.68
CA LEU A 114 -6.61 -12.70 -5.56
C LEU A 114 -5.95 -11.72 -4.57
N LEU A 115 -6.22 -10.43 -4.70
CA LEU A 115 -5.70 -9.40 -3.79
C LEU A 115 -6.20 -9.61 -2.35
N GLY A 116 -7.47 -9.94 -2.19
CA GLY A 116 -8.04 -10.24 -0.88
C GLY A 116 -7.44 -11.49 -0.23
N ALA A 117 -7.19 -12.55 -0.99
CA ALA A 117 -6.53 -13.75 -0.50
C ALA A 117 -5.04 -13.48 -0.13
N LEU A 118 -4.34 -12.66 -0.91
CA LEU A 118 -2.97 -12.20 -0.57
C LEU A 118 -2.94 -11.37 0.71
N THR A 119 -3.95 -10.52 0.95
CA THR A 119 -4.09 -9.75 2.19
C THR A 119 -4.22 -10.67 3.40
N VAL A 120 -4.99 -11.76 3.29
CA VAL A 120 -5.12 -12.78 4.34
C VAL A 120 -3.78 -13.44 4.66
N VAL A 121 -3.00 -13.79 3.63
CA VAL A 121 -1.66 -14.37 3.82
C VAL A 121 -0.69 -13.36 4.45
N ALA A 122 -0.76 -12.10 4.06
CA ALA A 122 0.05 -11.03 4.64
C ALA A 122 -0.28 -10.83 6.13
N LEU A 123 -1.56 -10.80 6.50
CA LEU A 123 -1.98 -10.72 7.90
C LEU A 123 -1.55 -11.95 8.70
N PHE A 124 -1.69 -13.17 8.15
CA PHE A 124 -1.18 -14.39 8.75
C PHE A 124 0.32 -14.27 9.07
N ALA A 125 1.11 -13.75 8.13
CA ALA A 125 2.55 -13.59 8.31
C ALA A 125 2.88 -12.58 9.41
N ILE A 126 2.15 -11.47 9.50
CA ILE A 126 2.29 -10.45 10.55
C ILE A 126 1.95 -11.06 11.92
N ALA A 127 0.76 -11.65 12.04
CA ALA A 127 0.28 -12.21 13.31
C ALA A 127 1.15 -13.38 13.81
N THR A 128 1.61 -14.24 12.90
CA THR A 128 2.55 -15.32 13.24
C THR A 128 3.89 -14.78 13.77
N ARG A 129 4.33 -13.62 13.27
CA ARG A 129 5.58 -13.00 13.71
C ARG A 129 5.47 -12.29 15.04
N LEU A 130 4.33 -11.66 15.31
CA LEU A 130 4.10 -10.88 16.54
C LEU A 130 3.72 -11.77 17.71
N PHE A 131 3.05 -12.87 17.44
CA PHE A 131 2.53 -13.80 18.43
C PHE A 131 3.02 -15.22 18.13
N ASP A 132 2.15 -16.03 17.52
CA ASP A 132 2.47 -17.39 17.13
C ASP A 132 1.67 -17.84 15.89
N ARG A 133 1.93 -19.07 15.42
CA ARG A 133 1.30 -19.62 14.23
C ARG A 133 -0.21 -19.86 14.40
N SER A 134 -0.66 -20.18 15.61
CA SER A 134 -2.09 -20.44 15.89
C SER A 134 -2.88 -19.15 15.77
N ILE A 135 -2.38 -18.09 16.40
CA ILE A 135 -2.96 -16.74 16.27
C ILE A 135 -2.92 -16.27 14.82
N GLY A 136 -1.83 -16.54 14.09
CA GLY A 136 -1.74 -16.23 12.67
C GLY A 136 -2.84 -16.91 11.84
N VAL A 137 -3.07 -18.21 12.05
CA VAL A 137 -4.14 -18.97 11.36
C VAL A 137 -5.51 -18.43 11.72
N THR A 138 -5.77 -18.18 13.00
CA THR A 138 -7.05 -17.61 13.46
C THR A 138 -7.31 -16.25 12.84
N ALA A 139 -6.31 -15.35 12.85
CA ALA A 139 -6.42 -14.03 12.22
C ALA A 139 -6.73 -14.14 10.71
N GLY A 140 -6.07 -15.07 10.01
CA GLY A 140 -6.32 -15.32 8.60
C GLY A 140 -7.74 -15.84 8.31
N ILE A 141 -8.24 -16.77 9.12
CA ILE A 141 -9.64 -17.28 9.00
C ILE A 141 -10.63 -16.15 9.28
N LEU A 142 -10.45 -15.38 10.36
CA LEU A 142 -11.33 -14.28 10.71
C LEU A 142 -11.38 -13.21 9.60
N LEU A 143 -10.23 -12.82 9.06
CA LEU A 143 -10.19 -11.85 7.95
C LEU A 143 -10.83 -12.42 6.68
N SER A 144 -10.71 -13.72 6.43
CA SER A 144 -11.36 -14.37 5.28
C SER A 144 -12.87 -14.27 5.33
N LEU A 145 -13.45 -14.31 6.54
CA LEU A 145 -14.89 -14.30 6.79
C LEU A 145 -15.43 -12.91 7.18
N LEU A 146 -14.55 -11.91 7.40
CA LEU A 146 -14.96 -10.56 7.78
C LEU A 146 -15.75 -9.92 6.64
N SER A 147 -17.01 -9.57 6.90
CA SER A 147 -17.97 -9.13 5.89
C SER A 147 -17.49 -7.92 5.07
N ALA A 148 -16.91 -6.91 5.71
CA ALA A 148 -16.39 -5.73 5.04
C ALA A 148 -15.24 -6.08 4.08
N HIS A 149 -14.28 -6.93 4.51
CA HIS A 149 -13.17 -7.34 3.67
C HIS A 149 -13.62 -8.28 2.54
N PHE A 150 -14.59 -9.17 2.81
CA PHE A 150 -15.23 -10.00 1.80
C PHE A 150 -15.91 -9.14 0.73
N TRP A 151 -16.73 -8.16 1.13
CA TRP A 151 -17.51 -7.33 0.21
C TRP A 151 -16.64 -6.64 -0.83
N TYR A 152 -15.56 -5.98 -0.40
CA TYR A 152 -14.67 -5.25 -1.30
C TYR A 152 -13.62 -6.11 -2.02
N SER A 153 -13.58 -7.40 -1.75
CA SER A 153 -12.63 -8.33 -2.39
C SER A 153 -13.29 -9.56 -3.01
N GLN A 154 -14.64 -9.60 -3.12
CA GLN A 154 -15.33 -10.68 -3.81
C GLN A 154 -15.18 -10.57 -5.34
N ILE A 155 -15.43 -11.70 -6.02
CA ILE A 155 -15.44 -11.75 -7.48
C ILE A 155 -16.42 -10.72 -8.05
N GLY A 156 -16.01 -10.00 -9.09
CA GLY A 156 -16.84 -8.96 -9.72
C GLY A 156 -16.74 -7.57 -9.10
N PHE A 157 -16.07 -7.40 -7.95
CA PHE A 157 -15.84 -6.08 -7.34
C PHE A 157 -14.52 -5.48 -7.82
N VAL A 158 -14.41 -5.17 -9.12
CA VAL A 158 -13.18 -4.67 -9.77
C VAL A 158 -12.92 -3.22 -9.36
N ASP A 159 -12.43 -3.04 -8.13
CA ASP A 159 -12.19 -1.74 -7.53
C ASP A 159 -10.87 -1.76 -6.74
N HIS A 160 -10.30 -0.57 -6.53
CA HIS A 160 -9.02 -0.38 -5.83
C HIS A 160 -9.03 -0.78 -4.36
N HIS A 161 -10.17 -0.95 -3.72
CA HIS A 161 -10.30 -1.25 -2.28
C HIS A 161 -9.53 -2.50 -1.82
N ALA A 162 -9.57 -3.59 -2.62
CA ALA A 162 -8.80 -4.79 -2.31
C ALA A 162 -7.28 -4.54 -2.40
N ALA A 163 -6.85 -3.68 -3.33
CA ALA A 163 -5.45 -3.26 -3.45
C ALA A 163 -5.03 -2.35 -2.29
N VAL A 164 -5.91 -1.44 -1.83
CA VAL A 164 -5.68 -0.63 -0.61
C VAL A 164 -5.48 -1.52 0.60
N ALA A 165 -6.33 -2.53 0.80
CA ALA A 165 -6.20 -3.46 1.92
C ALA A 165 -4.85 -4.21 1.88
N LEU A 166 -4.44 -4.70 0.71
CA LEU A 166 -3.17 -5.38 0.54
C LEU A 166 -1.98 -4.44 0.79
N THR A 167 -1.95 -3.27 0.12
CA THR A 167 -0.82 -2.34 0.21
C THR A 167 -0.65 -1.77 1.62
N SER A 168 -1.74 -1.43 2.32
CA SER A 168 -1.69 -0.99 3.72
C SER A 168 -1.23 -2.10 4.67
N THR A 169 -1.62 -3.36 4.42
CA THR A 169 -1.11 -4.52 5.19
C THR A 169 0.39 -4.74 4.94
N LEU A 170 0.87 -4.58 3.70
CA LEU A 170 2.30 -4.64 3.37
C LEU A 170 3.08 -3.47 3.98
N LEU A 171 2.50 -2.28 4.02
CA LEU A 171 3.08 -1.13 4.72
C LEU A 171 3.26 -1.44 6.21
N LEU A 172 2.24 -1.98 6.87
CA LEU A 172 2.36 -2.41 8.28
C LEU A 172 3.46 -3.47 8.45
N ALA A 173 3.50 -4.48 7.57
CA ALA A 173 4.50 -5.55 7.63
C ALA A 173 5.93 -5.02 7.49
N SER A 174 6.16 -4.09 6.55
CA SER A 174 7.48 -3.48 6.31
C SER A 174 7.89 -2.54 7.46
N ALA A 175 6.95 -1.74 8.00
CA ALA A 175 7.19 -0.89 9.16
C ALA A 175 7.56 -1.71 10.40
N LEU A 176 6.84 -2.82 10.66
CA LEU A 176 7.18 -3.76 11.74
C LEU A 176 8.56 -4.41 11.54
N ALA A 177 8.98 -4.67 10.31
CA ALA A 177 10.32 -5.13 10.03
C ALA A 177 11.38 -4.05 10.33
N LEU A 178 11.08 -2.80 9.97
CA LEU A 178 11.98 -1.66 10.17
C LEU A 178 12.24 -1.36 11.67
N VAL A 179 11.22 -1.49 12.54
CA VAL A 179 11.33 -1.17 13.97
C VAL A 179 11.92 -2.29 14.83
N ARG A 180 12.25 -3.46 14.26
CA ARG A 180 12.83 -4.56 15.03
C ARG A 180 14.12 -4.15 15.73
N PRO A 181 14.32 -4.62 17.01
CA PRO A 181 15.58 -4.43 17.73
C PRO A 181 16.78 -4.97 16.95
N ALA A 182 17.93 -4.31 17.11
CA ALA A 182 19.17 -4.73 16.44
C ALA A 182 19.70 -6.08 16.96
N ASP A 183 19.35 -6.42 18.19
CA ASP A 183 19.94 -7.55 18.94
C ASP A 183 19.23 -8.89 18.68
N ALA A 184 18.10 -8.91 17.99
CA ALA A 184 17.40 -10.14 17.62
C ALA A 184 18.11 -10.88 16.45
N GLY A 185 19.39 -11.27 16.69
CA GLY A 185 20.28 -11.89 15.69
C GLY A 185 20.73 -10.85 14.67
N ALA A 186 21.96 -10.34 14.80
CA ALA A 186 22.48 -9.21 14.03
C ALA A 186 22.16 -9.33 12.52
N ALA A 187 21.04 -8.75 12.09
CA ALA A 187 20.72 -8.67 10.67
C ALA A 187 21.83 -7.85 10.01
N PRO A 188 22.46 -8.35 8.93
CA PRO A 188 23.52 -7.64 8.25
C PRO A 188 23.03 -6.26 7.80
N ALA A 189 23.91 -5.27 7.82
CA ALA A 189 23.59 -3.87 7.49
C ALA A 189 22.80 -3.72 6.16
N PRO A 190 23.11 -4.44 5.07
CA PRO A 190 22.34 -4.36 3.83
C PRO A 190 20.86 -4.68 4.00
N ARG A 191 20.51 -5.65 4.83
CA ARG A 191 19.11 -6.02 5.09
C ARG A 191 18.33 -4.90 5.78
N ARG A 192 18.97 -4.15 6.69
CA ARG A 192 18.31 -3.03 7.38
C ARG A 192 17.98 -1.87 6.47
N TRP A 193 18.80 -1.62 5.44
CA TRP A 193 18.53 -0.63 4.42
C TRP A 193 17.44 -1.09 3.46
N ALA A 194 17.41 -2.38 3.12
CA ALA A 194 16.34 -2.97 2.32
C ALA A 194 14.97 -2.89 3.04
N GLU A 195 14.92 -3.11 4.36
CA GLU A 195 13.70 -2.94 5.17
C GLU A 195 13.21 -1.47 5.14
N ALA A 196 14.14 -0.50 5.21
CA ALA A 196 13.80 0.92 5.07
C ALA A 196 13.26 1.26 3.67
N ALA A 197 13.95 0.80 2.63
CA ALA A 197 13.51 0.99 1.25
C ALA A 197 12.15 0.34 0.99
N ALA A 198 11.91 -0.87 1.50
CA ALA A 198 10.62 -1.57 1.40
C ALA A 198 9.48 -0.80 2.09
N THR A 199 9.76 -0.16 3.24
CA THR A 199 8.77 0.69 3.92
C THR A 199 8.41 1.90 3.06
N GLY A 200 9.41 2.60 2.50
CA GLY A 200 9.17 3.72 1.60
C GLY A 200 8.43 3.32 0.33
N ALA A 201 8.80 2.21 -0.29
CA ALA A 201 8.11 1.67 -1.45
C ALA A 201 6.65 1.32 -1.13
N SER A 202 6.38 0.73 0.04
CA SER A 202 5.01 0.44 0.48
C SER A 202 4.19 1.71 0.72
N MET A 203 4.79 2.79 1.26
CA MET A 203 4.15 4.10 1.39
C MET A 203 3.76 4.67 0.02
N ALA A 204 4.68 4.63 -0.95
CA ALA A 204 4.41 5.09 -2.32
C ALA A 204 3.29 4.26 -2.96
N LEU A 205 3.34 2.93 -2.88
CA LEU A 205 2.31 2.04 -3.42
C LEU A 205 0.93 2.34 -2.84
N CYS A 206 0.81 2.57 -1.54
CA CYS A 206 -0.46 2.96 -0.91
C CYS A 206 -1.06 4.20 -1.58
N LEU A 207 -0.27 5.25 -1.76
CA LEU A 207 -0.74 6.52 -2.34
C LEU A 207 -0.99 6.43 -3.85
N LEU A 208 -0.21 5.61 -4.56
CA LEU A 208 -0.40 5.38 -6.00
C LEU A 208 -1.62 4.49 -6.31
N VAL A 209 -2.11 3.75 -5.32
CA VAL A 209 -3.39 3.03 -5.40
C VAL A 209 -4.56 3.95 -5.05
N TRP A 210 -4.44 4.72 -3.96
CA TRP A 210 -5.48 5.64 -3.51
C TRP A 210 -4.93 6.76 -2.61
N PRO A 211 -5.21 8.05 -2.92
CA PRO A 211 -4.69 9.17 -2.13
C PRO A 211 -5.16 9.17 -0.67
N GLY A 212 -6.38 8.67 -0.38
CA GLY A 212 -6.89 8.53 0.97
C GLY A 212 -6.08 7.59 1.86
N SER A 213 -5.18 6.78 1.27
CA SER A 213 -4.18 6.00 2.02
C SER A 213 -3.18 6.89 2.77
N LEU A 214 -3.22 8.21 2.57
CA LEU A 214 -2.47 9.18 3.37
C LEU A 214 -2.75 8.99 4.88
N LEU A 215 -3.97 8.58 5.25
CA LEU A 215 -4.30 8.21 6.62
C LEU A 215 -3.44 7.04 7.14
N HIS A 216 -3.31 5.97 6.36
CA HIS A 216 -2.50 4.80 6.73
C HIS A 216 -1.02 5.16 6.83
N VAL A 217 -0.52 5.92 5.85
CA VAL A 217 0.86 6.41 5.82
C VAL A 217 1.14 7.32 7.01
N GLY A 218 0.21 8.23 7.35
CA GLY A 218 0.30 9.13 8.49
C GLY A 218 0.35 8.39 9.83
N LEU A 219 -0.54 7.42 10.05
CA LEU A 219 -0.57 6.61 11.27
C LEU A 219 0.74 5.82 11.46
N ILE A 220 1.24 5.19 10.39
CA ILE A 220 2.54 4.51 10.42
C ILE A 220 3.67 5.52 10.65
N GLY A 221 3.63 6.68 10.02
CA GLY A 221 4.59 7.77 10.22
C GLY A 221 4.68 8.22 11.67
N VAL A 222 3.53 8.41 12.33
CA VAL A 222 3.46 8.70 13.77
C VAL A 222 4.10 7.57 14.59
N GLY A 223 3.76 6.30 14.31
CA GLY A 223 4.35 5.15 14.99
C GLY A 223 5.87 5.08 14.83
N LEU A 224 6.39 5.34 13.63
CA LEU A 224 7.83 5.38 13.35
C LEU A 224 8.52 6.55 14.08
N SER A 225 7.86 7.71 14.18
CA SER A 225 8.35 8.87 14.92
C SER A 225 8.42 8.59 16.42
N VAL A 226 7.39 7.99 16.99
CA VAL A 226 7.38 7.54 18.38
C VAL A 226 8.52 6.53 18.63
N HIS A 227 8.70 5.57 17.74
CA HIS A 227 9.79 4.59 17.85
C HIS A 227 11.17 5.25 17.75
N LEU A 228 11.35 6.27 16.90
CA LEU A 228 12.58 7.06 16.82
C LEU A 228 12.92 7.71 18.17
N LEU A 229 11.92 8.32 18.80
CA LEU A 229 12.09 8.96 20.11
C LEU A 229 12.34 7.96 21.25
N ALA A 230 11.75 6.78 21.16
CA ALA A 230 11.91 5.70 22.14
C ALA A 230 13.27 5.00 22.05
N GLN A 231 14.14 5.34 21.07
CA GLN A 231 15.47 4.71 20.97
C GLN A 231 16.28 4.95 22.25
N PRO A 232 16.96 3.89 22.80
CA PRO A 232 17.60 3.98 24.10
C PRO A 232 18.83 4.89 24.10
N THR A 233 19.53 4.98 22.95
CA THR A 233 20.76 5.77 22.82
C THR A 233 20.68 6.72 21.65
N ARG A 234 21.49 7.80 21.70
CA ARG A 234 21.65 8.74 20.62
C ARG A 234 22.10 8.07 19.31
N ASP A 235 23.04 7.13 19.41
CA ASP A 235 23.56 6.43 18.24
C ASP A 235 22.51 5.51 17.62
N ALA A 236 21.68 4.85 18.42
CA ALA A 236 20.55 4.07 17.93
C ALA A 236 19.51 4.98 17.24
N ALA A 237 19.19 6.13 17.83
CA ALA A 237 18.30 7.13 17.26
C ALA A 237 18.84 7.67 15.92
N THR A 238 20.14 8.02 15.86
CA THR A 238 20.80 8.49 14.64
C THR A 238 20.72 7.44 13.51
N ARG A 239 21.06 6.19 13.81
CA ARG A 239 20.95 5.11 12.83
C ARG A 239 19.51 4.88 12.36
N PHE A 240 18.53 4.99 13.26
CA PHE A 240 17.13 4.85 12.89
C PHE A 240 16.65 6.04 12.06
N ALA A 241 17.03 7.28 12.38
CA ALA A 241 16.73 8.47 11.61
C ALA A 241 17.27 8.37 10.17
N LEU A 242 18.48 7.86 9.97
CA LEU A 242 19.03 7.63 8.62
C LEU A 242 18.24 6.57 7.84
N ARG A 243 17.77 5.50 8.50
CA ARG A 243 16.90 4.51 7.85
C ARG A 243 15.54 5.10 7.49
N LEU A 244 14.99 5.94 8.37
CA LEU A 244 13.75 6.66 8.10
C LEU A 244 13.93 7.62 6.92
N ALA A 245 15.08 8.31 6.82
CA ALA A 245 15.42 9.14 5.67
C ALA A 245 15.41 8.35 4.36
N VAL A 246 15.97 7.14 4.34
CA VAL A 246 15.89 6.26 3.15
C VAL A 246 14.44 5.90 2.82
N ALA A 247 13.62 5.55 3.81
CA ALA A 247 12.22 5.25 3.58
C ALA A 247 11.47 6.45 2.97
N MET A 248 11.65 7.65 3.52
CA MET A 248 11.03 8.87 3.01
C MET A 248 11.54 9.25 1.61
N GLY A 249 12.84 9.08 1.36
CA GLY A 249 13.43 9.33 0.04
C GLY A 249 12.88 8.39 -1.04
N VAL A 250 12.76 7.10 -0.73
CA VAL A 250 12.16 6.11 -1.64
C VAL A 250 10.67 6.41 -1.87
N ALA A 251 9.93 6.78 -0.82
CA ALA A 251 8.52 7.16 -0.96
C ALA A 251 8.35 8.41 -1.84
N ALA A 252 9.15 9.45 -1.60
CA ALA A 252 9.15 10.67 -2.41
C ALA A 252 9.44 10.36 -3.88
N ALA A 253 10.52 9.62 -4.15
CA ALA A 253 10.92 9.24 -5.51
C ALA A 253 9.88 8.38 -6.22
N GLY A 254 9.20 7.48 -5.47
CA GLY A 254 8.16 6.60 -6.03
C GLY A 254 6.88 7.36 -6.43
N VAL A 255 6.52 8.40 -5.69
CA VAL A 255 5.28 9.17 -5.94
C VAL A 255 5.52 10.33 -6.92
N ALA A 256 6.70 10.96 -6.88
CA ALA A 256 7.01 12.18 -7.63
C ALA A 256 6.68 12.11 -9.14
N PRO A 257 7.00 11.03 -9.90
CA PRO A 257 6.72 10.98 -11.33
C PRO A 257 5.24 11.06 -11.69
N PHE A 258 4.36 10.68 -10.76
CA PHE A 258 2.91 10.63 -10.96
C PHE A 258 2.17 11.83 -10.36
N ALA A 259 2.84 12.60 -9.51
CA ALA A 259 2.26 13.70 -8.74
C ALA A 259 2.74 15.08 -9.18
N LEU A 260 4.02 15.20 -9.55
CA LEU A 260 4.59 16.49 -9.96
C LEU A 260 4.07 16.90 -11.34
N GLY A 261 3.80 18.20 -11.49
CA GLY A 261 3.27 18.76 -12.72
C GLY A 261 1.77 18.52 -12.96
N LYS A 262 1.08 17.82 -12.06
CA LYS A 262 -0.38 17.69 -12.11
C LYS A 262 -1.05 18.92 -11.52
N GLU A 263 -1.96 19.50 -12.30
CA GLU A 263 -2.85 20.56 -11.85
C GLU A 263 -4.30 20.07 -11.96
N TRP A 264 -5.00 20.11 -10.86
CA TRP A 264 -6.38 19.67 -10.78
C TRP A 264 -7.32 20.87 -10.87
N ALA A 265 -8.31 20.81 -11.73
CA ALA A 265 -9.27 21.89 -11.90
C ALA A 265 -9.98 22.28 -10.59
N THR A 266 -10.25 21.30 -9.72
CA THR A 266 -10.94 21.54 -8.45
C THR A 266 -9.99 21.75 -7.27
N TRP A 267 -8.83 21.07 -7.25
CA TRP A 267 -7.94 21.03 -6.07
C TRP A 267 -6.57 21.69 -6.28
N GLY A 268 -6.32 22.26 -7.47
CA GLY A 268 -5.06 22.87 -7.81
C GLY A 268 -3.87 21.90 -7.87
N ALA A 269 -2.65 22.43 -7.80
CA ALA A 269 -1.42 21.67 -7.90
C ALA A 269 -0.93 21.07 -6.57
N PHE A 270 -1.55 21.48 -5.44
CA PHE A 270 -1.11 21.10 -4.09
C PHE A 270 -2.29 20.80 -3.18
N SER A 271 -2.64 19.52 -3.04
CA SER A 271 -3.78 19.07 -2.25
C SER A 271 -3.55 17.68 -1.64
N PRO A 272 -3.92 17.44 -0.38
CA PRO A 272 -3.85 16.12 0.23
C PRO A 272 -4.93 15.15 -0.29
N LEU A 273 -5.99 15.65 -0.93
CA LEU A 273 -7.17 14.86 -1.32
C LEU A 273 -6.97 14.09 -2.62
N VAL A 274 -6.08 14.55 -3.47
CA VAL A 274 -5.74 13.92 -4.76
C VAL A 274 -4.23 13.75 -4.88
N LEU A 275 -3.80 12.92 -5.82
CA LEU A 275 -2.36 12.76 -6.09
C LEU A 275 -1.82 14.04 -6.75
N SER A 276 -1.04 14.81 -6.02
CA SER A 276 -0.55 16.15 -6.38
C SER A 276 0.86 16.41 -5.84
N GLY A 277 1.37 17.61 -5.97
CA GLY A 277 2.64 18.03 -5.38
C GLY A 277 2.74 17.88 -3.85
N PHE A 278 1.61 17.78 -3.16
CA PHE A 278 1.57 17.63 -1.70
C PHE A 278 2.27 16.36 -1.19
N GLN A 279 2.03 15.20 -1.81
CA GLN A 279 2.56 13.93 -1.32
C GLN A 279 4.09 13.83 -1.45
N PRO A 280 4.72 14.09 -2.60
CA PRO A 280 6.18 14.08 -2.69
C PRO A 280 6.81 15.18 -1.84
N TRP A 281 6.17 16.35 -1.68
CA TRP A 281 6.63 17.41 -0.79
C TRP A 281 6.63 16.95 0.68
N SER A 282 5.57 16.29 1.14
CA SER A 282 5.47 15.79 2.51
C SER A 282 6.58 14.76 2.82
N PHE A 283 6.85 13.85 1.90
CA PHE A 283 7.95 12.90 2.05
C PHE A 283 9.33 13.56 1.98
N ALA A 284 9.54 14.54 1.11
CA ALA A 284 10.80 15.28 1.02
C ALA A 284 11.04 16.08 2.31
N SER A 285 10.01 16.67 2.89
CA SER A 285 10.09 17.36 4.17
C SER A 285 10.45 16.39 5.31
N ALA A 286 9.81 15.22 5.37
CA ALA A 286 10.12 14.18 6.35
C ALA A 286 11.54 13.59 6.15
N LEU A 287 12.01 13.49 4.91
CA LEU A 287 13.40 13.13 4.58
C LEU A 287 14.40 14.16 5.13
N GLY A 288 14.21 15.44 4.77
CA GLY A 288 15.07 16.52 5.22
C GLY A 288 15.18 16.60 6.74
N LEU A 289 14.06 16.40 7.41
CA LEU A 289 13.95 16.32 8.83
C LEU A 289 14.70 15.15 9.46
N SER A 290 14.51 13.95 8.92
CA SER A 290 15.19 12.76 9.42
C SER A 290 16.71 12.92 9.29
N LEU A 291 17.19 13.52 8.17
CA LEU A 291 18.60 13.86 7.96
C LEU A 291 19.08 14.93 8.93
N GLY A 292 18.28 15.99 9.12
CA GLY A 292 18.58 17.08 10.05
C GLY A 292 18.72 16.58 11.49
N CYS A 293 17.80 15.74 11.97
CA CYS A 293 17.89 15.10 13.29
C CYS A 293 19.17 14.26 13.42
N ALA A 294 19.48 13.44 12.42
CA ALA A 294 20.66 12.59 12.42
C ALA A 294 21.97 13.44 12.48
N ALA A 295 22.05 14.52 11.72
CA ALA A 295 23.19 15.43 11.71
C ALA A 295 23.35 16.16 13.03
N LEU A 296 22.27 16.75 13.56
CA LEU A 296 22.30 17.47 14.84
C LEU A 296 22.72 16.57 16.00
N TRP A 297 22.17 15.37 16.10
CA TRP A 297 22.56 14.42 17.14
C TRP A 297 24.02 13.99 17.03
N ARG A 298 24.54 13.87 15.81
CA ARG A 298 25.93 13.49 15.58
C ARG A 298 26.93 14.60 15.95
N TRP A 299 26.60 15.86 15.64
CA TRP A 299 27.53 16.97 15.78
C TRP A 299 27.49 17.66 17.14
N THR A 300 26.29 17.87 17.69
CA THR A 300 26.15 18.72 18.88
C THR A 300 26.30 18.00 20.20
N GLY A 301 26.28 16.67 20.22
CA GLY A 301 26.30 15.91 21.47
C GLY A 301 25.05 16.10 22.33
N ALA A 302 24.10 16.96 21.93
CA ALA A 302 22.91 17.29 22.70
C ALA A 302 21.93 16.12 22.80
N GLY A 303 21.14 16.07 23.86
CA GLY A 303 20.11 15.04 24.07
C GLY A 303 19.05 15.08 22.97
N LYS A 304 18.61 13.90 22.53
CA LYS A 304 17.68 13.73 21.38
C LYS A 304 16.34 14.49 21.51
N TYR A 305 15.88 14.76 22.73
CA TYR A 305 14.58 15.43 22.95
C TYR A 305 14.59 16.94 22.71
N ARG A 306 15.72 17.61 22.91
CA ARG A 306 15.83 19.07 22.76
C ARG A 306 15.55 19.53 21.32
N TYR A 307 15.99 18.76 20.34
CA TYR A 307 15.81 19.11 18.92
C TYR A 307 14.51 18.61 18.34
N PHE A 308 13.96 17.53 18.88
CA PHE A 308 12.67 17.02 18.41
C PHE A 308 11.53 17.97 18.76
N SER A 309 11.49 18.54 19.96
CA SER A 309 10.45 19.51 20.33
C SER A 309 10.51 20.75 19.42
N THR A 310 11.70 21.29 19.17
CA THR A 310 11.89 22.42 18.25
C THR A 310 11.42 22.06 16.84
N TRP A 311 11.76 20.88 16.39
CA TRP A 311 11.33 20.44 15.07
C TRP A 311 9.83 20.22 14.95
N LEU A 312 9.20 19.54 15.92
CA LEU A 312 7.76 19.33 15.93
C LEU A 312 7.02 20.67 15.89
N THR A 313 7.51 21.65 16.64
CA THR A 313 6.97 23.03 16.63
C THR A 313 7.11 23.64 15.23
N ILE A 314 8.29 23.63 14.63
CA ILE A 314 8.52 24.18 13.28
C ILE A 314 7.66 23.48 12.23
N SER A 315 7.55 22.14 12.30
CA SER A 315 6.74 21.38 11.35
C SER A 315 5.24 21.67 11.49
N LEU A 316 4.75 21.81 12.72
CA LEU A 316 3.36 22.20 12.97
C LEU A 316 3.08 23.62 12.49
N GLU A 317 4.01 24.56 12.71
CA GLU A 317 3.89 25.93 12.22
C GLU A 317 3.93 26.02 10.69
N LEU A 318 4.82 25.24 10.04
CA LEU A 318 4.88 25.17 8.57
C LEU A 318 3.61 24.52 7.97
N CYS A 319 3.08 23.50 8.61
CA CYS A 319 1.80 22.90 8.20
C CYS A 319 0.63 23.89 8.40
N ALA A 320 0.62 24.63 9.48
CA ALA A 320 -0.41 25.65 9.77
C ALA A 320 -0.32 26.87 8.83
N ALA A 321 0.89 27.23 8.39
CA ALA A 321 1.11 28.33 7.44
C ALA A 321 0.84 27.96 5.98
N GLY A 322 0.76 26.66 5.66
CA GLY A 322 0.46 26.13 4.32
C GLY A 322 -1.03 25.78 4.09
N VAL A 323 -1.90 26.07 5.08
CA VAL A 323 -3.34 25.99 5.02
C VAL A 323 -3.91 27.40 4.95
#